data_a49f47f78498d4d4dd47afdc2ec3ccb3
#
_entry.id   a49f47f78498d4d4dd47afdc2ec3ccb3
#
_cell.length_a   1.000
_cell.length_b   1.000
_cell.length_c   1.000
_cell.angle_alpha   90.00
_cell.angle_beta   90.00
_cell.angle_gamma   90.00
#
_symmetry.space_group_name_H-M   'P 1'
#
loop_
_entity.id
_entity.type
_entity.pdbx_description
1 polymer ?
#
loop_
_entity_poly.entity_id
_entity_poly.type
_entity_poly.pdbx_seq_one_letter_code
_entity_poly.pdbx_strand_id
1 'polypeptide(L)'
;MAHWQDTVDVDGVRERDFAVEVDGRTVPGVLWLPASGPGPRPLVLLGHGATRHKRTDYLVALGRRLASDYGFAVAAIDAPGHGDRRVPGHVDDVALFGDFLTEWSREGTVDDTVADWHAAIEAVRDLEEVGDGPIGYWGLSMGTIYGVPLVAVEPRIQVAVFGLMGLLGPTRDRLAADAPSIACPVLFIQQWDDSLIPRAEVFELFEALGSLDKRLHAHPGEHAAVPVEEIAFSARFLARHLAPHAGET
;
A
#
# COMPACT_ATOMS: atom_id res chain seq x y z
N MET A 1 12.84 -3.62 17.28
CA MET A 1 13.89 -4.17 16.36
C MET A 1 13.22 -5.11 15.38
N ALA A 2 13.65 -5.08 14.12
CA ALA A 2 13.11 -5.98 13.10
C ALA A 2 13.80 -7.34 13.14
N HIS A 3 13.02 -8.39 12.96
CA HIS A 3 13.51 -9.77 12.77
C HIS A 3 13.50 -10.06 11.27
N TRP A 4 14.66 -10.29 10.69
CA TRP A 4 14.83 -10.55 9.26
C TRP A 4 15.06 -12.04 9.01
N GLN A 5 14.39 -12.62 8.01
CA GLN A 5 14.64 -13.97 7.53
C GLN A 5 15.72 -13.99 6.43
N ASP A 6 16.05 -15.20 5.98
CA ASP A 6 17.00 -15.37 4.88
C ASP A 6 16.47 -14.76 3.57
N THR A 7 17.39 -14.26 2.77
CA THR A 7 17.07 -13.69 1.47
C THR A 7 16.96 -14.79 0.42
N VAL A 8 15.92 -14.75 -0.39
CA VAL A 8 15.73 -15.62 -1.56
C VAL A 8 15.83 -14.77 -2.83
N ASP A 9 16.59 -15.23 -3.82
CA ASP A 9 16.66 -14.60 -5.14
C ASP A 9 15.64 -15.26 -6.07
N VAL A 10 14.77 -14.44 -6.67
CA VAL A 10 13.77 -14.89 -7.63
C VAL A 10 13.82 -13.97 -8.84
N ASP A 11 14.31 -14.48 -9.98
CA ASP A 11 14.38 -13.78 -11.25
C ASP A 11 15.10 -12.40 -11.16
N GLY A 12 16.18 -12.32 -10.38
CA GLY A 12 16.96 -11.10 -10.21
C GLY A 12 16.35 -10.09 -9.22
N VAL A 13 15.39 -10.52 -8.43
CA VAL A 13 14.83 -9.77 -7.30
C VAL A 13 15.10 -10.55 -6.01
N ARG A 14 15.72 -9.88 -5.05
CA ARG A 14 15.92 -10.41 -3.70
C ARG A 14 14.66 -10.19 -2.88
N GLU A 15 14.08 -11.27 -2.37
CA GLU A 15 12.94 -11.25 -1.47
C GLU A 15 13.38 -11.61 -0.07
N ARG A 16 12.91 -10.87 0.91
CA ARG A 16 13.23 -11.12 2.31
C ARG A 16 12.02 -10.84 3.19
N ASP A 17 11.59 -11.85 3.93
CA ASP A 17 10.57 -11.66 4.94
C ASP A 17 11.16 -10.98 6.19
N PHE A 18 10.34 -10.18 6.85
CA PHE A 18 10.67 -9.55 8.11
C PHE A 18 9.46 -9.50 9.05
N ALA A 19 9.73 -9.22 10.31
CA ALA A 19 8.68 -8.89 11.27
C ALA A 19 9.16 -7.75 12.17
N VAL A 20 8.26 -6.84 12.51
CA VAL A 20 8.49 -5.79 13.52
C VAL A 20 7.50 -5.96 14.68
N GLU A 21 7.93 -5.55 15.88
CA GLU A 21 7.08 -5.55 17.06
C GLU A 21 6.57 -4.13 17.33
N VAL A 22 5.24 -3.98 17.47
CA VAL A 22 4.57 -2.70 17.73
C VAL A 22 3.54 -2.90 18.83
N ASP A 23 3.76 -2.32 19.99
CA ASP A 23 2.84 -2.39 21.15
C ASP A 23 2.39 -3.83 21.48
N GLY A 24 3.32 -4.78 21.43
CA GLY A 24 3.06 -6.19 21.67
C GLY A 24 2.39 -6.95 20.52
N ARG A 25 2.24 -6.32 19.37
CA ARG A 25 1.75 -6.95 18.14
C ARG A 25 2.92 -7.26 17.20
N THR A 26 3.01 -8.47 16.71
CA THR A 26 3.94 -8.83 15.63
C THR A 26 3.33 -8.42 14.29
N VAL A 27 4.09 -7.68 13.49
CA VAL A 27 3.70 -7.21 12.15
C VAL A 27 4.60 -7.86 11.10
N PRO A 28 4.13 -8.91 10.44
CA PRO A 28 4.86 -9.58 9.38
C PRO A 28 4.90 -8.75 8.10
N GLY A 29 6.07 -8.68 7.47
CA GLY A 29 6.29 -7.97 6.23
C GLY A 29 7.14 -8.76 5.23
N VAL A 30 7.22 -8.25 4.03
CA VAL A 30 8.10 -8.70 2.95
C VAL A 30 8.76 -7.50 2.29
N LEU A 31 10.03 -7.64 1.95
CA LEU A 31 10.83 -6.66 1.23
C LEU A 31 11.32 -7.27 -0.09
N TRP A 32 11.10 -6.56 -1.19
CA TRP A 32 11.67 -6.86 -2.51
C TRP A 32 12.73 -5.82 -2.84
N LEU A 33 13.91 -6.27 -3.23
CA LEU A 33 15.03 -5.44 -3.64
C LEU A 33 15.59 -5.93 -4.99
N PRO A 34 16.10 -5.04 -5.84
CA PRO A 34 16.89 -5.48 -6.99
C PRO A 34 18.08 -6.33 -6.53
N ALA A 35 18.42 -7.38 -7.30
CA ALA A 35 19.57 -8.23 -6.97
C ALA A 35 20.91 -7.45 -7.01
N SER A 36 20.97 -6.36 -7.79
CA SER A 36 22.17 -5.54 -7.99
C SER A 36 21.84 -4.06 -8.16
N GLY A 37 22.86 -3.24 -8.26
CA GLY A 37 22.74 -1.81 -8.48
C GLY A 37 22.99 -0.99 -7.20
N PRO A 38 23.23 0.32 -7.36
CA PRO A 38 23.55 1.21 -6.24
C PRO A 38 22.36 1.45 -5.34
N GLY A 39 22.62 1.69 -4.05
CA GLY A 39 21.72 2.33 -3.10
C GLY A 39 22.17 3.76 -2.79
N PRO A 40 21.42 4.50 -1.97
CA PRO A 40 20.08 4.18 -1.48
C PRO A 40 19.00 4.28 -2.57
N ARG A 41 17.86 3.60 -2.33
CA ARG A 41 16.76 3.49 -3.30
C ARG A 41 15.49 4.15 -2.77
N PRO A 42 14.63 4.72 -3.65
CA PRO A 42 13.26 5.04 -3.27
C PRO A 42 12.53 3.80 -2.75
N LEU A 43 11.67 3.99 -1.75
CA LEU A 43 10.86 2.93 -1.16
C LEU A 43 9.41 3.03 -1.67
N VAL A 44 8.81 1.91 -2.05
CA VAL A 44 7.36 1.83 -2.34
C VAL A 44 6.70 0.90 -1.34
N LEU A 45 5.64 1.39 -0.70
CA LEU A 45 4.80 0.63 0.23
C LEU A 45 3.60 0.07 -0.52
N LEU A 46 3.32 -1.22 -0.37
CA LEU A 46 2.18 -1.89 -1.02
C LEU A 46 1.15 -2.35 0.01
N GLY A 47 -0.02 -1.72 0.00
CA GLY A 47 -1.19 -2.10 0.81
C GLY A 47 -2.07 -3.12 0.08
N HIS A 48 -2.33 -4.29 0.69
CA HIS A 48 -3.19 -5.31 0.10
C HIS A 48 -4.68 -5.03 0.32
N GLY A 49 -5.54 -5.66 -0.50
CA GLY A 49 -6.99 -5.65 -0.33
C GLY A 49 -7.49 -6.58 0.77
N ALA A 50 -8.77 -6.46 1.14
CA ALA A 50 -9.43 -7.37 2.08
C ALA A 50 -9.32 -8.84 1.62
N THR A 51 -9.31 -9.77 2.55
CA THR A 51 -9.10 -11.22 2.35
C THR A 51 -7.75 -11.62 1.73
N ARG A 52 -6.87 -10.65 1.48
CA ARG A 52 -5.54 -10.84 0.87
C ARG A 52 -4.44 -10.71 1.94
N HIS A 53 -3.20 -10.72 1.51
CA HIS A 53 -2.03 -10.63 2.39
C HIS A 53 -0.83 -10.05 1.63
N LYS A 54 0.25 -9.75 2.35
CA LYS A 54 1.49 -9.18 1.79
C LYS A 54 2.09 -9.91 0.58
N ARG A 55 1.83 -11.21 0.44
CA ARG A 55 2.34 -12.06 -0.66
C ARG A 55 1.23 -12.51 -1.63
N THR A 56 0.14 -11.77 -1.73
CA THR A 56 -0.88 -12.06 -2.75
C THR A 56 -0.33 -11.79 -4.15
N ASP A 57 -0.75 -12.57 -5.15
CA ASP A 57 -0.12 -12.64 -6.47
C ASP A 57 0.08 -11.27 -7.13
N TYR A 58 -0.92 -10.40 -7.10
CA TYR A 58 -0.81 -9.08 -7.73
C TYR A 58 0.19 -8.16 -7.01
N LEU A 59 0.36 -8.26 -5.67
CA LEU A 59 1.38 -7.51 -4.94
C LEU A 59 2.78 -8.06 -5.21
N VAL A 60 2.93 -9.38 -5.25
CA VAL A 60 4.22 -10.01 -5.61
C VAL A 60 4.64 -9.59 -7.02
N ALA A 61 3.70 -9.64 -7.98
CA ALA A 61 3.98 -9.22 -9.36
C ALA A 61 4.35 -7.72 -9.45
N LEU A 62 3.61 -6.86 -8.75
CA LEU A 62 3.89 -5.42 -8.72
C LEU A 62 5.20 -5.13 -7.98
N GLY A 63 5.44 -5.77 -6.83
CA GLY A 63 6.66 -5.58 -6.03
C GLY A 63 7.92 -5.98 -6.81
N ARG A 64 7.90 -7.16 -7.43
CA ARG A 64 9.00 -7.62 -8.31
C ARG A 64 9.22 -6.67 -9.47
N ARG A 65 8.15 -6.23 -10.14
CA ARG A 65 8.22 -5.29 -11.25
C ARG A 65 8.83 -3.95 -10.84
N LEU A 66 8.39 -3.38 -9.71
CA LEU A 66 8.93 -2.12 -9.20
C LEU A 66 10.42 -2.26 -8.84
N ALA A 67 10.82 -3.41 -8.30
CA ALA A 67 12.22 -3.69 -7.99
C ALA A 67 13.05 -3.91 -9.27
N SER A 68 12.59 -4.77 -10.20
CA SER A 68 13.37 -5.11 -11.41
C SER A 68 13.44 -3.99 -12.42
N ASP A 69 12.29 -3.35 -12.74
CA ASP A 69 12.20 -2.41 -13.86
C ASP A 69 12.59 -0.98 -13.46
N TYR A 70 12.37 -0.62 -12.18
CA TYR A 70 12.58 0.76 -11.69
C TYR A 70 13.68 0.87 -10.62
N GLY A 71 14.20 -0.25 -10.12
CA GLY A 71 15.27 -0.25 -9.13
C GLY A 71 14.84 0.15 -7.72
N PHE A 72 13.55 0.12 -7.40
CA PHE A 72 13.01 0.51 -6.10
C PHE A 72 13.17 -0.59 -5.05
N ALA A 73 13.27 -0.18 -3.80
CA ALA A 73 12.94 -1.03 -2.67
C ALA A 73 11.41 -1.06 -2.53
N VAL A 74 10.82 -2.22 -2.27
CA VAL A 74 9.36 -2.37 -2.17
C VAL A 74 9.01 -3.18 -0.94
N ALA A 75 8.11 -2.68 -0.10
CA ALA A 75 7.70 -3.37 1.12
C ALA A 75 6.18 -3.52 1.19
N ALA A 76 5.75 -4.66 1.74
CA ALA A 76 4.36 -4.90 2.11
C ALA A 76 4.29 -5.52 3.51
N ILE A 77 3.24 -5.22 4.26
CA ILE A 77 2.95 -5.84 5.56
C ILE A 77 1.57 -6.49 5.54
N ASP A 78 1.34 -7.44 6.44
CA ASP A 78 0.00 -7.96 6.68
C ASP A 78 -0.77 -6.99 7.58
N ALA A 79 -1.93 -6.54 7.11
CA ALA A 79 -2.86 -5.76 7.92
C ALA A 79 -3.45 -6.60 9.08
N PRO A 80 -4.01 -5.96 10.13
CA PRO A 80 -4.69 -6.68 11.21
C PRO A 80 -5.74 -7.68 10.67
N GLY A 81 -5.73 -8.91 11.20
CA GLY A 81 -6.65 -9.97 10.80
C GLY A 81 -6.35 -10.64 9.44
N HIS A 82 -5.20 -10.32 8.80
CA HIS A 82 -4.87 -10.83 7.47
C HIS A 82 -3.52 -11.56 7.46
N GLY A 83 -3.32 -12.40 6.43
CA GLY A 83 -2.06 -13.11 6.23
C GLY A 83 -1.63 -13.92 7.43
N ASP A 84 -0.44 -13.68 7.95
CA ASP A 84 0.10 -14.35 9.13
C ASP A 84 -0.49 -13.81 10.45
N ARG A 85 -1.34 -12.77 10.38
CA ARG A 85 -2.08 -12.18 11.52
C ARG A 85 -3.55 -12.61 11.55
N ARG A 86 -3.98 -13.50 10.66
CA ARG A 86 -5.35 -14.00 10.59
C ARG A 86 -5.70 -14.87 11.79
N VAL A 87 -6.99 -15.01 12.08
CA VAL A 87 -7.50 -15.96 13.06
C VAL A 87 -7.11 -17.39 12.63
N PRO A 88 -6.48 -18.17 13.49
CA PRO A 88 -6.11 -19.55 13.16
C PRO A 88 -7.31 -20.38 12.69
N GLY A 89 -7.16 -21.07 11.56
CA GLY A 89 -8.23 -21.90 10.97
C GLY A 89 -9.18 -21.17 10.03
N HIS A 90 -9.16 -19.83 9.97
CA HIS A 90 -9.94 -19.07 8.98
C HIS A 90 -9.17 -19.03 7.66
N VAL A 91 -9.62 -19.79 6.66
CA VAL A 91 -8.93 -19.97 5.37
C VAL A 91 -9.83 -19.76 4.16
N ASP A 92 -11.16 -19.80 4.34
CA ASP A 92 -12.12 -19.55 3.27
C ASP A 92 -12.50 -18.07 3.18
N ASP A 93 -12.93 -17.64 2.00
CA ASP A 93 -13.21 -16.23 1.70
C ASP A 93 -14.30 -15.63 2.62
N VAL A 94 -15.26 -16.43 3.11
CA VAL A 94 -16.33 -15.96 4.00
C VAL A 94 -15.78 -15.64 5.38
N ALA A 95 -14.96 -16.54 5.95
CA ALA A 95 -14.32 -16.33 7.24
C ALA A 95 -13.35 -15.15 7.18
N LEU A 96 -12.51 -15.08 6.14
CA LEU A 96 -11.55 -13.98 5.94
C LEU A 96 -12.25 -12.63 5.75
N PHE A 97 -13.39 -12.60 5.06
CA PHE A 97 -14.17 -11.38 4.93
C PHE A 97 -14.83 -10.97 6.26
N GLY A 98 -15.26 -11.94 7.07
CA GLY A 98 -15.75 -11.71 8.43
C GLY A 98 -14.67 -11.12 9.34
N ASP A 99 -13.44 -11.63 9.27
CA ASP A 99 -12.28 -11.09 10.00
C ASP A 99 -11.98 -9.65 9.57
N PHE A 100 -12.00 -9.37 8.26
CA PHE A 100 -11.84 -8.01 7.76
C PHE A 100 -12.90 -7.07 8.32
N LEU A 101 -14.19 -7.44 8.29
CA LEU A 101 -15.27 -6.59 8.82
C LEU A 101 -15.13 -6.34 10.32
N THR A 102 -14.68 -7.35 11.06
CA THR A 102 -14.41 -7.26 12.50
C THR A 102 -13.29 -6.25 12.79
N GLU A 103 -12.16 -6.39 12.11
CA GLU A 103 -11.03 -5.47 12.26
C GLU A 103 -11.34 -4.06 11.75
N TRP A 104 -12.04 -3.94 10.61
CA TRP A 104 -12.43 -2.63 10.07
C TRP A 104 -13.36 -1.86 11.01
N SER A 105 -14.21 -2.58 11.77
CA SER A 105 -15.14 -1.98 12.74
C SER A 105 -14.52 -1.76 14.12
N ARG A 106 -13.31 -2.30 14.37
CA ARG A 106 -12.65 -2.18 15.66
C ARG A 106 -12.12 -0.76 15.85
N GLU A 107 -12.45 -0.17 17.00
CA GLU A 107 -11.90 1.13 17.40
C GLU A 107 -10.35 1.07 17.48
N GLY A 108 -9.69 2.07 16.93
CA GLY A 108 -8.22 2.18 16.92
C GLY A 108 -7.52 1.38 15.82
N THR A 109 -8.22 0.55 15.03
CA THR A 109 -7.56 -0.29 14.01
C THR A 109 -6.78 0.52 12.97
N VAL A 110 -7.26 1.73 12.62
CA VAL A 110 -6.57 2.63 11.68
C VAL A 110 -5.27 3.13 12.29
N ASP A 111 -5.30 3.59 13.54
CA ASP A 111 -4.10 4.10 14.24
C ASP A 111 -3.09 2.98 14.48
N ASP A 112 -3.55 1.79 14.85
CA ASP A 112 -2.72 0.59 14.95
C ASP A 112 -2.02 0.28 13.62
N THR A 113 -2.75 0.36 12.49
CA THR A 113 -2.20 0.06 11.16
C THR A 113 -1.21 1.14 10.72
N VAL A 114 -1.46 2.41 11.03
CA VAL A 114 -0.50 3.49 10.79
C VAL A 114 0.77 3.29 11.61
N ALA A 115 0.67 2.90 12.88
CA ALA A 115 1.82 2.60 13.74
C ALA A 115 2.60 1.38 13.20
N ASP A 116 1.90 0.35 12.74
CA ASP A 116 2.50 -0.85 12.12
C ASP A 116 3.32 -0.46 10.87
N TRP A 117 2.76 0.41 10.00
CA TRP A 117 3.47 0.93 8.83
C TRP A 117 4.68 1.79 9.21
N HIS A 118 4.57 2.68 10.20
CA HIS A 118 5.70 3.48 10.65
C HIS A 118 6.85 2.58 11.12
N ALA A 119 6.58 1.56 11.92
CA ALA A 119 7.61 0.63 12.38
C ALA A 119 8.24 -0.15 11.21
N ALA A 120 7.45 -0.57 10.22
CA ALA A 120 7.95 -1.25 9.04
C ALA A 120 8.81 -0.30 8.17
N ILE A 121 8.40 0.95 7.99
CA ILE A 121 9.16 1.98 7.26
C ILE A 121 10.53 2.17 7.93
N GLU A 122 10.58 2.39 9.24
CA GLU A 122 11.85 2.58 9.96
C GLU A 122 12.75 1.34 9.80
N ALA A 123 12.20 0.14 10.01
CA ALA A 123 12.98 -1.08 9.90
C ALA A 123 13.58 -1.32 8.49
N VAL A 124 12.85 -0.96 7.44
CA VAL A 124 13.31 -1.10 6.06
C VAL A 124 14.33 -0.01 5.71
N ARG A 125 14.13 1.21 6.19
CA ARG A 125 15.04 2.35 5.94
C ARG A 125 16.36 2.26 6.69
N ASP A 126 16.43 1.49 7.79
CA ASP A 126 17.68 1.18 8.48
C ASP A 126 18.65 0.34 7.62
N LEU A 127 18.17 -0.24 6.51
CA LEU A 127 19.03 -0.94 5.56
C LEU A 127 19.76 0.06 4.66
N GLU A 128 21.10 -0.09 4.54
CA GLU A 128 21.95 0.79 3.73
C GLU A 128 21.48 0.88 2.26
N GLU A 129 20.87 -0.17 1.75
CA GLU A 129 20.38 -0.25 0.37
C GLU A 129 19.11 0.59 0.14
N VAL A 130 18.38 0.97 1.18
CA VAL A 130 17.14 1.76 1.13
C VAL A 130 17.41 3.20 1.58
N GLY A 131 17.90 3.39 2.80
CA GLY A 131 18.27 4.71 3.33
C GLY A 131 17.12 5.72 3.36
N ASP A 132 17.46 7.01 3.24
CA ASP A 132 16.54 8.14 3.42
C ASP A 132 15.85 8.65 2.14
N GLY A 133 15.78 7.84 1.10
CA GLY A 133 15.10 8.19 -0.16
C GLY A 133 13.59 8.50 0.00
N PRO A 134 12.97 9.03 -1.07
CA PRO A 134 11.53 9.30 -1.07
C PRO A 134 10.71 8.01 -0.98
N ILE A 135 9.50 8.13 -0.45
CA ILE A 135 8.56 7.01 -0.31
C ILE A 135 7.37 7.21 -1.25
N GLY A 136 6.91 6.14 -1.88
CA GLY A 136 5.63 6.05 -2.58
C GLY A 136 4.69 5.07 -1.89
N TYR A 137 3.40 5.26 -2.07
CA TYR A 137 2.37 4.34 -1.58
C TYR A 137 1.51 3.82 -2.73
N TRP A 138 1.16 2.55 -2.69
CA TRP A 138 0.16 1.93 -3.55
C TRP A 138 -0.76 1.03 -2.73
N GLY A 139 -2.08 1.26 -2.82
CA GLY A 139 -3.04 0.40 -2.14
C GLY A 139 -4.46 0.63 -2.62
N LEU A 140 -5.16 -0.46 -2.97
CA LEU A 140 -6.54 -0.44 -3.46
C LEU A 140 -7.48 -1.09 -2.47
N SER A 141 -8.76 -0.69 -2.45
CA SER A 141 -9.79 -1.20 -1.56
C SER A 141 -9.38 -1.02 -0.08
N MET A 142 -9.22 -2.08 0.69
CA MET A 142 -8.69 -1.99 2.06
C MET A 142 -7.33 -1.29 2.12
N GLY A 143 -6.49 -1.45 1.08
CA GLY A 143 -5.25 -0.68 0.96
C GLY A 143 -5.47 0.83 0.91
N THR A 144 -6.60 1.30 0.36
CA THR A 144 -7.00 2.73 0.44
C THR A 144 -7.49 3.09 1.85
N ILE A 145 -8.25 2.20 2.52
CA ILE A 145 -8.74 2.45 3.89
C ILE A 145 -7.60 2.81 4.85
N TYR A 146 -6.52 2.06 4.79
CA TYR A 146 -5.36 2.26 5.67
C TYR A 146 -4.31 3.20 5.07
N GLY A 147 -4.27 3.30 3.73
CA GLY A 147 -3.32 4.15 3.02
C GLY A 147 -3.61 5.63 3.14
N VAL A 148 -4.87 6.05 3.07
CA VAL A 148 -5.24 7.47 3.22
C VAL A 148 -4.78 8.03 4.57
N PRO A 149 -5.08 7.41 5.73
CA PRO A 149 -4.57 7.87 7.02
C PRO A 149 -3.03 7.86 7.11
N LEU A 150 -2.38 6.83 6.59
CA LEU A 150 -0.92 6.75 6.58
C LEU A 150 -0.30 7.90 5.78
N VAL A 151 -0.76 8.11 4.55
CA VAL A 151 -0.21 9.17 3.66
C VAL A 151 -0.48 10.57 4.22
N ALA A 152 -1.58 10.76 4.93
CA ALA A 152 -1.93 12.03 5.56
C ALA A 152 -0.95 12.44 6.68
N VAL A 153 -0.34 11.47 7.38
CA VAL A 153 0.53 11.71 8.54
C VAL A 153 2.01 11.42 8.29
N GLU A 154 2.36 10.75 7.17
CA GLU A 154 3.73 10.39 6.83
C GLU A 154 4.28 11.33 5.73
N PRO A 155 4.98 12.41 6.09
CA PRO A 155 5.40 13.46 5.15
C PRO A 155 6.47 12.99 4.14
N ARG A 156 7.11 11.83 4.38
CA ARG A 156 8.10 11.23 3.47
C ARG A 156 7.44 10.57 2.27
N ILE A 157 6.11 10.32 2.31
CA ILE A 157 5.37 9.79 1.16
C ILE A 157 5.11 10.94 0.17
N GLN A 158 5.76 10.86 -0.98
CA GLN A 158 5.76 11.89 -2.02
C GLN A 158 4.84 11.60 -3.20
N VAL A 159 4.24 10.43 -3.26
CA VAL A 159 3.28 10.03 -4.29
C VAL A 159 2.42 8.89 -3.78
N ALA A 160 1.13 8.87 -4.15
CA ALA A 160 0.23 7.80 -3.75
C ALA A 160 -0.65 7.30 -4.91
N VAL A 161 -0.96 6.01 -4.87
CA VAL A 161 -1.98 5.37 -5.70
C VAL A 161 -3.05 4.79 -4.77
N PHE A 162 -4.27 5.27 -4.91
CA PHE A 162 -5.45 4.80 -4.19
C PHE A 162 -6.52 4.29 -5.15
N GLY A 163 -7.58 3.73 -4.64
CA GLY A 163 -8.75 3.41 -5.42
C GLY A 163 -9.63 2.32 -4.81
N LEU A 164 -10.71 1.99 -5.51
CA LEU A 164 -11.65 0.95 -5.11
C LEU A 164 -12.21 1.15 -3.69
N MET A 165 -12.32 2.39 -3.26
CA MET A 165 -12.83 2.79 -1.95
C MET A 165 -13.39 4.20 -2.02
N GLY A 166 -14.32 4.52 -1.13
CA GLY A 166 -14.95 5.82 -1.00
C GLY A 166 -15.19 6.21 0.45
N LEU A 167 -15.89 7.30 0.69
CA LEU A 167 -16.30 7.72 2.03
C LEU A 167 -17.49 6.90 2.51
N LEU A 168 -17.22 5.69 2.97
CA LEU A 168 -18.25 4.78 3.50
C LEU A 168 -17.75 3.91 4.66
N GLY A 169 -18.68 3.22 5.31
CA GLY A 169 -18.41 2.28 6.38
C GLY A 169 -17.82 2.90 7.64
N PRO A 170 -17.22 2.07 8.51
CA PRO A 170 -16.71 2.50 9.81
C PRO A 170 -15.64 3.59 9.76
N THR A 171 -14.88 3.67 8.67
CA THR A 171 -13.77 4.63 8.51
C THR A 171 -14.15 5.90 7.74
N ARG A 172 -15.43 6.11 7.37
CA ARG A 172 -15.90 7.26 6.60
C ARG A 172 -15.37 8.59 7.14
N ASP A 173 -15.64 8.86 8.43
CA ASP A 173 -15.30 10.14 9.05
C ASP A 173 -13.79 10.33 9.16
N ARG A 174 -13.05 9.26 9.40
CA ARG A 174 -11.59 9.28 9.45
C ARG A 174 -10.99 9.59 8.08
N LEU A 175 -11.44 8.94 7.02
CA LEU A 175 -10.98 9.21 5.66
C LEU A 175 -11.32 10.64 5.23
N ALA A 176 -12.53 11.13 5.56
CA ALA A 176 -12.94 12.50 5.27
C ALA A 176 -12.07 13.54 6.01
N ALA A 177 -11.63 13.24 7.24
CA ALA A 177 -10.77 14.12 8.02
C ALA A 177 -9.32 14.13 7.53
N ASP A 178 -8.79 12.99 7.10
CA ASP A 178 -7.38 12.82 6.72
C ASP A 178 -7.11 13.23 5.26
N ALA A 179 -8.04 12.96 4.33
CA ALA A 179 -7.86 13.20 2.90
C ALA A 179 -7.43 14.63 2.53
N PRO A 180 -7.94 15.71 3.17
CA PRO A 180 -7.51 17.07 2.87
C PRO A 180 -6.02 17.36 3.14
N SER A 181 -5.38 16.57 4.00
CA SER A 181 -3.96 16.72 4.33
C SER A 181 -3.02 16.10 3.29
N ILE A 182 -3.54 15.30 2.37
CA ILE A 182 -2.76 14.64 1.32
C ILE A 182 -2.47 15.63 0.19
N ALA A 183 -1.26 16.16 0.16
CA ALA A 183 -0.84 17.15 -0.84
C ALA A 183 0.03 16.55 -1.97
N CYS A 184 0.56 15.35 -1.81
CA CYS A 184 1.38 14.70 -2.84
C CYS A 184 0.55 14.31 -4.07
N PRO A 185 1.18 14.12 -5.26
CA PRO A 185 0.50 13.60 -6.45
C PRO A 185 -0.25 12.29 -6.17
N VAL A 186 -1.49 12.21 -6.64
CA VAL A 186 -2.36 11.03 -6.43
C VAL A 186 -2.91 10.51 -7.76
N LEU A 187 -2.77 9.21 -7.98
CA LEU A 187 -3.56 8.46 -8.95
C LEU A 187 -4.67 7.72 -8.20
N PHE A 188 -5.92 7.92 -8.61
CA PHE A 188 -7.08 7.27 -8.03
C PHE A 188 -7.74 6.35 -9.05
N ILE A 189 -7.93 5.06 -8.71
CA ILE A 189 -8.44 4.03 -9.63
C ILE A 189 -9.86 3.65 -9.21
N GLN A 190 -10.78 3.64 -10.18
CA GLN A 190 -12.16 3.23 -9.96
C GLN A 190 -12.63 2.23 -10.99
N GLN A 191 -13.39 1.24 -10.54
CA GLN A 191 -14.19 0.37 -11.40
C GLN A 191 -15.61 0.93 -11.54
N TRP A 192 -16.08 1.05 -12.80
CA TRP A 192 -17.35 1.75 -13.07
C TRP A 192 -18.58 0.98 -12.63
N ASP A 193 -18.52 -0.34 -12.67
CA ASP A 193 -19.61 -1.24 -12.33
C ASP A 193 -19.40 -1.91 -10.96
N ASP A 194 -18.59 -1.29 -10.10
CA ASP A 194 -18.29 -1.76 -8.75
C ASP A 194 -19.56 -1.85 -7.92
N SER A 195 -19.97 -3.09 -7.60
CA SER A 195 -21.15 -3.36 -6.80
C SER A 195 -20.91 -3.24 -5.28
N LEU A 196 -19.66 -3.19 -4.84
CA LEU A 196 -19.29 -3.06 -3.42
C LEU A 196 -19.15 -1.60 -2.98
N ILE A 197 -18.60 -0.75 -3.84
CA ILE A 197 -18.30 0.64 -3.51
C ILE A 197 -19.11 1.59 -4.42
N PRO A 198 -20.13 2.28 -3.89
CA PRO A 198 -20.93 3.21 -4.68
C PRO A 198 -20.05 4.34 -5.25
N ARG A 199 -20.23 4.65 -6.53
CA ARG A 199 -19.46 5.70 -7.22
C ARG A 199 -19.54 7.07 -6.54
N ALA A 200 -20.67 7.43 -5.99
CA ALA A 200 -20.86 8.70 -5.28
C ALA A 200 -19.84 8.84 -4.12
N GLU A 201 -19.69 7.78 -3.33
CA GLU A 201 -18.77 7.74 -2.20
C GLU A 201 -17.30 7.78 -2.66
N VAL A 202 -17.00 7.17 -3.82
CA VAL A 202 -15.67 7.24 -4.43
C VAL A 202 -15.32 8.66 -4.85
N PHE A 203 -16.27 9.36 -5.50
CA PHE A 203 -16.07 10.76 -5.89
C PHE A 203 -15.94 11.69 -4.68
N GLU A 204 -16.72 11.47 -3.61
CA GLU A 204 -16.57 12.23 -2.38
C GLU A 204 -15.14 12.11 -1.80
N LEU A 205 -14.59 10.91 -1.74
CA LEU A 205 -13.20 10.70 -1.27
C LEU A 205 -12.20 11.36 -2.22
N PHE A 206 -12.35 11.16 -3.52
CA PHE A 206 -11.44 11.75 -4.51
C PHE A 206 -11.46 13.28 -4.45
N GLU A 207 -12.63 13.91 -4.31
CA GLU A 207 -12.76 15.36 -4.19
C GLU A 207 -12.15 15.87 -2.89
N ALA A 208 -12.28 15.13 -1.79
CA ALA A 208 -11.73 15.48 -0.48
C ALA A 208 -10.19 15.50 -0.43
N LEU A 209 -9.50 14.78 -1.33
CA LEU A 209 -8.04 14.79 -1.37
C LEU A 209 -7.50 16.20 -1.64
N GLY A 210 -6.57 16.67 -0.78
CA GLY A 210 -5.96 18.00 -0.87
C GLY A 210 -4.95 18.17 -2.02
N SER A 211 -4.58 17.10 -2.69
CA SER A 211 -3.63 17.12 -3.80
C SER A 211 -4.10 17.96 -4.98
N LEU A 212 -3.23 18.82 -5.50
CA LEU A 212 -3.45 19.59 -6.73
C LEU A 212 -3.14 18.78 -8.00
N ASP A 213 -2.30 17.76 -7.93
CA ASP A 213 -2.03 16.79 -9.02
C ASP A 213 -2.71 15.47 -8.69
N LYS A 214 -4.04 15.44 -8.76
CA LYS A 214 -4.82 14.22 -8.59
C LYS A 214 -5.52 13.82 -9.88
N ARG A 215 -5.44 12.53 -10.21
CA ARG A 215 -6.00 11.94 -11.44
C ARG A 215 -6.92 10.81 -11.09
N LEU A 216 -8.08 10.72 -11.74
CA LEU A 216 -9.02 9.63 -11.59
C LEU A 216 -9.07 8.83 -12.89
N HIS A 217 -8.74 7.54 -12.79
CA HIS A 217 -8.89 6.58 -13.88
C HIS A 217 -10.08 5.67 -13.58
N ALA A 218 -11.04 5.66 -14.48
CA ALA A 218 -12.23 4.82 -14.38
C ALA A 218 -12.24 3.75 -15.47
N HIS A 219 -12.46 2.50 -15.08
CA HIS A 219 -12.51 1.35 -15.97
C HIS A 219 -13.86 0.65 -15.86
N PRO A 220 -14.39 0.05 -16.92
CA PRO A 220 -15.56 -0.83 -16.83
C PRO A 220 -15.24 -2.08 -16.01
N GLY A 221 -16.25 -2.63 -15.36
CA GLY A 221 -16.15 -3.90 -14.62
C GLY A 221 -16.37 -3.76 -13.11
N GLU A 222 -16.44 -4.91 -12.48
CA GLU A 222 -16.66 -5.09 -11.04
C GLU A 222 -15.39 -4.78 -10.23
N HIS A 223 -15.53 -4.70 -8.89
CA HIS A 223 -14.52 -4.31 -7.92
C HIS A 223 -13.10 -4.85 -8.18
N ALA A 224 -12.97 -6.15 -8.42
CA ALA A 224 -11.67 -6.79 -8.61
C ALA A 224 -11.16 -6.80 -10.06
N ALA A 225 -11.90 -6.22 -11.01
CA ALA A 225 -11.60 -6.30 -12.44
C ALA A 225 -10.64 -5.18 -12.92
N VAL A 226 -9.70 -4.76 -12.07
CA VAL A 226 -8.70 -3.75 -12.44
C VAL A 226 -7.84 -4.26 -13.60
N PRO A 227 -7.78 -3.54 -14.73
CA PRO A 227 -6.98 -3.97 -15.87
C PRO A 227 -5.49 -4.05 -15.54
N VAL A 228 -4.79 -5.04 -16.12
CA VAL A 228 -3.34 -5.19 -15.91
C VAL A 228 -2.57 -3.96 -16.43
N GLU A 229 -3.09 -3.29 -17.44
CA GLU A 229 -2.54 -2.06 -18.00
C GLU A 229 -2.57 -0.93 -16.97
N GLU A 230 -3.60 -0.89 -16.10
CA GLU A 230 -3.69 0.12 -15.04
C GLU A 230 -2.68 -0.14 -13.93
N ILE A 231 -2.43 -1.40 -13.59
CA ILE A 231 -1.34 -1.76 -12.68
C ILE A 231 0.01 -1.32 -13.26
N ALA A 232 0.22 -1.53 -14.57
CA ALA A 232 1.42 -1.06 -15.24
C ALA A 232 1.51 0.48 -15.31
N PHE A 233 0.37 1.17 -15.48
CA PHE A 233 0.33 2.63 -15.45
C PHE A 233 0.66 3.16 -14.06
N SER A 234 0.08 2.58 -13.01
CA SER A 234 0.34 2.99 -11.63
C SER A 234 1.82 2.83 -11.25
N ALA A 235 2.49 1.76 -11.72
CA ALA A 235 3.94 1.62 -11.54
C ALA A 235 4.73 2.75 -12.20
N ARG A 236 4.37 3.13 -13.45
CA ARG A 236 5.01 4.28 -14.13
C ARG A 236 4.71 5.61 -13.46
N PHE A 237 3.49 5.77 -12.93
CA PHE A 237 3.11 6.96 -12.18
C PHE A 237 3.97 7.12 -10.93
N LEU A 238 4.12 6.07 -10.13
CA LEU A 238 5.04 6.06 -8.98
C LEU A 238 6.47 6.40 -9.40
N ALA A 239 6.97 5.72 -10.43
CA ALA A 239 8.34 5.92 -10.91
C ALA A 239 8.62 7.36 -11.35
N ARG A 240 7.67 8.00 -12.02
CA ARG A 240 7.81 9.40 -12.46
C ARG A 240 8.01 10.37 -11.30
N HIS A 241 7.39 10.11 -10.14
CA HIS A 241 7.43 11.01 -9.00
C HIS A 241 8.50 10.63 -7.96
N LEU A 242 9.04 9.40 -8.04
CA LEU A 242 10.09 8.92 -7.14
C LEU A 242 11.49 8.94 -7.77
N ALA A 243 11.58 8.97 -9.11
CA ALA A 243 12.88 9.09 -9.75
C ALA A 243 13.54 10.41 -9.33
N PRO A 244 14.85 10.42 -9.04
CA PRO A 244 15.57 11.67 -8.86
C PRO A 244 15.31 12.54 -10.09
N HIS A 245 14.81 13.77 -9.88
CA HIS A 245 14.74 14.72 -10.99
C HIS A 245 16.14 14.83 -11.57
N ALA A 246 16.33 14.37 -12.81
CA ALA A 246 17.56 14.60 -13.55
C ALA A 246 17.73 16.12 -13.55
N GLY A 247 18.73 16.61 -12.80
CA GLY A 247 18.84 17.99 -12.42
C GLY A 247 18.62 18.94 -13.57
N GLU A 248 17.83 19.96 -13.32
CA GLU A 248 18.00 21.26 -13.95
C GLU A 248 19.39 21.77 -13.48
N THR A 249 20.40 21.46 -14.29
CA THR A 249 21.73 22.10 -14.23
C THR A 249 21.75 23.29 -15.16
#